data_fb4762bbe75369ce50dff6b4f1addf08
#
_entry.id   fb4762bbe75369ce50dff6b4f1addf08
#
_cell.length_a   1.000
_cell.length_b   1.000
_cell.length_c   1.000
_cell.angle_alpha   90.00
_cell.angle_beta   90.00
_cell.angle_gamma   90.00
#
_symmetry.space_group_name_H-M   'P 1'
#
loop_
_entity.id
_entity.type
_entity.pdbx_description
1 polymer ?
#
loop_
_entity_poly.entity_id
_entity_poly.type
_entity_poly.pdbx_seq_one_letter_code
_entity_poly.pdbx_strand_id
1 'polypeptide(L)'
;ARRGIEIIKTYADEGKSGLRIDGRVALQQLLQDVESGTADFQIILVYDISRWGRFQDADESAHYEYKCRRAGIQVAYCAEQFENDGSPVSTIVKGVKRAMAGEYSRELSAKVFAGQCRLIELGYRQGGPAGYGLRRVLIDQHGSIKSELTRGEHKSLQTDRVILMPGPEDEIRIVNLIYQWFIDE
;
A
#
# COMPACT_ATOMS: atom_id res chain seq x y z
N ALA A 1 -26.33 15.41 0.59
CA ALA A 1 -27.69 15.96 0.64
C ALA A 1 -28.40 16.07 -0.74
N ARG A 2 -27.68 16.02 -1.89
CA ARG A 2 -28.34 16.14 -3.22
C ARG A 2 -29.19 14.94 -3.65
N ARG A 3 -29.07 13.77 -3.00
CA ARG A 3 -29.83 12.54 -3.32
C ARG A 3 -30.69 12.03 -2.16
N GLY A 4 -30.93 12.83 -1.12
CA GLY A 4 -31.73 12.43 0.06
C GLY A 4 -31.12 11.28 0.88
N ILE A 5 -29.78 11.08 0.79
CA ILE A 5 -29.06 10.04 1.53
C ILE A 5 -28.49 10.65 2.80
N GLU A 6 -28.76 10.05 3.94
CA GLU A 6 -28.17 10.35 5.23
C GLU A 6 -27.03 9.36 5.52
N ILE A 7 -25.87 9.88 5.96
CA ILE A 7 -24.74 9.03 6.37
C ILE A 7 -24.85 8.78 7.87
N ILE A 8 -25.19 7.56 8.23
CA ILE A 8 -25.38 7.15 9.63
C ILE A 8 -24.12 6.52 10.25
N LYS A 9 -23.24 5.92 9.44
CA LYS A 9 -22.01 5.29 9.90
C LYS A 9 -20.90 5.38 8.86
N THR A 10 -19.66 5.49 9.32
CA THR A 10 -18.47 5.49 8.46
C THR A 10 -17.50 4.40 8.92
N TYR A 11 -16.99 3.61 7.97
CA TYR A 11 -15.95 2.61 8.19
C TYR A 11 -14.69 3.07 7.46
N ALA A 12 -13.62 3.36 8.19
CA ALA A 12 -12.38 3.91 7.63
C ALA A 12 -11.17 3.09 8.04
N ASP A 13 -10.39 2.66 7.05
CA ASP A 13 -9.10 1.98 7.21
C ASP A 13 -7.99 2.93 6.73
N GLU A 14 -7.61 3.89 7.55
CA GLU A 14 -6.65 4.93 7.18
C GLU A 14 -5.26 4.35 6.88
N GLY A 15 -4.70 4.71 5.72
CA GLY A 15 -3.36 4.30 5.30
C GLY A 15 -3.19 2.79 5.03
N LYS A 16 -4.28 2.01 5.00
CA LYS A 16 -4.20 0.57 4.73
C LYS A 16 -4.26 0.24 3.25
N SER A 17 -3.50 -0.78 2.85
CA SER A 17 -3.54 -1.30 1.49
C SER A 17 -4.87 -1.98 1.19
N GLY A 18 -5.39 -1.76 -0.03
CA GLY A 18 -6.60 -2.44 -0.52
C GLY A 18 -6.35 -3.84 -1.11
N LEU A 19 -5.11 -4.38 -1.02
CA LEU A 19 -4.72 -5.65 -1.63
C LEU A 19 -5.16 -6.89 -0.85
N ARG A 20 -5.35 -6.77 0.46
CA ARG A 20 -5.78 -7.85 1.36
C ARG A 20 -6.77 -7.32 2.38
N ILE A 21 -7.65 -8.21 2.83
CA ILE A 21 -8.64 -7.87 3.86
C ILE A 21 -8.02 -7.85 5.27
N ASP A 22 -6.97 -8.65 5.52
CA ASP A 22 -6.40 -8.88 6.85
C ASP A 22 -5.99 -7.60 7.61
N GLY A 23 -5.58 -6.56 6.88
CA GLY A 23 -5.21 -5.27 7.47
C GLY A 23 -6.35 -4.25 7.53
N ARG A 24 -7.57 -4.60 7.07
CA ARG A 24 -8.71 -3.69 6.92
C ARG A 24 -9.78 -3.97 7.95
N VAL A 25 -9.47 -3.63 9.20
CA VAL A 25 -10.34 -3.91 10.36
C VAL A 25 -11.74 -3.29 10.18
N ALA A 26 -11.83 -2.07 9.66
CA ALA A 26 -13.11 -1.40 9.46
C ALA A 26 -13.94 -2.07 8.34
N LEU A 27 -13.32 -2.54 7.26
CA LEU A 27 -14.02 -3.31 6.23
C LEU A 27 -14.50 -4.67 6.78
N GLN A 28 -13.68 -5.35 7.58
CA GLN A 28 -14.08 -6.59 8.23
C GLN A 28 -15.28 -6.38 9.15
N GLN A 29 -15.27 -5.29 9.94
CA GLN A 29 -16.40 -4.93 10.81
C GLN A 29 -17.66 -4.62 9.99
N LEU A 30 -17.54 -3.89 8.89
CA LEU A 30 -18.67 -3.63 7.99
C LEU A 30 -19.27 -4.94 7.47
N LEU A 31 -18.46 -5.88 7.01
CA LEU A 31 -18.91 -7.18 6.52
C LEU A 31 -19.56 -8.02 7.63
N GLN A 32 -19.00 -7.97 8.83
CA GLN A 32 -19.57 -8.62 10.01
C GLN A 32 -20.93 -8.03 10.38
N ASP A 33 -21.07 -6.71 10.41
CA ASP A 33 -22.35 -6.03 10.68
C ASP A 33 -23.43 -6.43 9.64
N VAL A 34 -23.02 -6.55 8.36
CA VAL A 34 -23.90 -7.02 7.28
C VAL A 34 -24.31 -8.47 7.46
N GLU A 35 -23.37 -9.38 7.75
CA GLU A 35 -23.61 -10.82 7.88
C GLU A 35 -24.43 -11.17 9.12
N SER A 36 -24.21 -10.47 10.23
CA SER A 36 -24.96 -10.67 11.48
C SER A 36 -26.36 -10.06 11.44
N GLY A 37 -26.69 -9.27 10.39
CA GLY A 37 -27.96 -8.56 10.30
C GLY A 37 -28.10 -7.37 11.26
N THR A 38 -26.98 -6.91 11.84
CA THR A 38 -26.95 -5.73 12.73
C THR A 38 -26.78 -4.41 11.97
N ALA A 39 -26.61 -4.50 10.63
CA ALA A 39 -26.51 -3.31 9.79
C ALA A 39 -27.86 -2.57 9.74
N ASP A 40 -27.86 -1.31 10.16
CA ASP A 40 -29.01 -0.41 10.19
C ASP A 40 -29.09 0.52 8.96
N PHE A 41 -28.37 0.17 7.88
CA PHE A 41 -28.28 0.89 6.64
C PHE A 41 -28.68 0.01 5.43
N GLN A 42 -29.12 0.67 4.36
CA GLN A 42 -29.55 -0.01 3.12
C GLN A 42 -28.54 0.15 1.99
N ILE A 43 -27.64 1.15 2.08
CA ILE A 43 -26.69 1.48 1.01
C ILE A 43 -25.30 1.68 1.62
N ILE A 44 -24.29 1.08 0.99
CA ILE A 44 -22.88 1.33 1.25
C ILE A 44 -22.37 2.24 0.14
N LEU A 45 -21.89 3.42 0.49
CA LEU A 45 -21.26 4.35 -0.44
C LEU A 45 -19.76 4.11 -0.47
N VAL A 46 -19.22 3.82 -1.64
CA VAL A 46 -17.78 3.64 -1.89
C VAL A 46 -17.36 4.62 -2.97
N TYR A 47 -16.18 5.21 -2.86
CA TYR A 47 -15.71 6.16 -3.87
C TYR A 47 -15.61 5.49 -5.25
N ASP A 48 -14.82 4.42 -5.37
CA ASP A 48 -14.66 3.64 -6.60
C ASP A 48 -14.37 2.16 -6.29
N ILE A 49 -14.31 1.33 -7.32
CA ILE A 49 -14.02 -0.10 -7.19
C ILE A 49 -12.67 -0.36 -6.52
N SER A 50 -11.66 0.48 -6.77
CA SER A 50 -10.33 0.31 -6.19
C SER A 50 -10.29 0.59 -4.68
N ARG A 51 -11.24 1.37 -4.16
CA ARG A 51 -11.42 1.63 -2.72
C ARG A 51 -12.19 0.50 -2.05
N TRP A 52 -13.12 -0.12 -2.75
CA TRP A 52 -13.77 -1.33 -2.27
C TRP A 52 -12.74 -2.44 -2.04
N GLY A 53 -11.93 -2.78 -3.06
CA GLY A 53 -10.83 -3.71 -2.94
C GLY A 53 -10.04 -3.84 -4.23
N ARG A 54 -8.71 -3.79 -4.11
CA ARG A 54 -7.74 -4.11 -5.17
C ARG A 54 -7.18 -5.50 -4.96
N PHE A 55 -8.04 -6.44 -4.57
CA PHE A 55 -7.64 -7.82 -4.32
C PHE A 55 -6.97 -8.41 -5.57
N GLN A 56 -5.97 -9.27 -5.35
CA GLN A 56 -5.30 -9.96 -6.46
C GLN A 56 -6.25 -10.87 -7.21
N ASP A 57 -7.21 -11.44 -6.48
CA ASP A 57 -8.32 -12.17 -7.03
C ASP A 57 -9.55 -11.23 -7.17
N ALA A 58 -9.99 -11.04 -8.42
CA ALA A 58 -11.17 -10.22 -8.71
C ALA A 58 -12.45 -10.81 -8.10
N ASP A 59 -12.50 -12.12 -7.90
CA ASP A 59 -13.63 -12.82 -7.31
C ASP A 59 -13.78 -12.53 -5.81
N GLU A 60 -12.69 -12.26 -5.11
CA GLU A 60 -12.74 -11.86 -3.70
C GLU A 60 -13.54 -10.56 -3.52
N SER A 61 -13.26 -9.56 -4.34
CA SER A 61 -14.03 -8.31 -4.36
C SER A 61 -15.51 -8.52 -4.69
N ALA A 62 -15.79 -9.43 -5.65
CA ALA A 62 -17.15 -9.79 -6.05
C ALA A 62 -17.88 -10.54 -4.93
N HIS A 63 -17.19 -11.40 -4.21
CA HIS A 63 -17.74 -12.15 -3.08
C HIS A 63 -18.24 -11.24 -1.96
N TYR A 64 -17.44 -10.24 -1.56
CA TYR A 64 -17.86 -9.30 -0.52
C TYR A 64 -19.04 -8.43 -0.96
N GLU A 65 -19.07 -7.98 -2.23
CA GLU A 65 -20.24 -7.27 -2.76
C GLU A 65 -21.49 -8.17 -2.81
N TYR A 66 -21.31 -9.43 -3.17
CA TYR A 66 -22.40 -10.40 -3.17
C TYR A 66 -22.99 -10.63 -1.78
N LYS A 67 -22.16 -10.73 -0.73
CA LYS A 67 -22.61 -10.82 0.67
C LYS A 67 -23.51 -9.63 1.05
N CYS A 68 -23.09 -8.42 0.75
CA CYS A 68 -23.89 -7.21 0.99
C CYS A 68 -25.23 -7.28 0.26
N ARG A 69 -25.21 -7.60 -1.04
CA ARG A 69 -26.45 -7.71 -1.85
C ARG A 69 -27.39 -8.80 -1.33
N ARG A 70 -26.88 -9.93 -0.88
CA ARG A 70 -27.68 -11.01 -0.28
C ARG A 70 -28.36 -10.57 1.01
N ALA A 71 -27.74 -9.69 1.78
CA ALA A 71 -28.34 -9.07 2.96
C ALA A 71 -29.29 -7.91 2.64
N GLY A 72 -29.59 -7.64 1.35
CA GLY A 72 -30.47 -6.55 0.93
C GLY A 72 -29.80 -5.18 0.90
N ILE A 73 -28.47 -5.12 1.07
CA ILE A 73 -27.68 -3.88 1.13
C ILE A 73 -27.03 -3.62 -0.22
N GLN A 74 -27.28 -2.47 -0.82
CA GLN A 74 -26.71 -2.06 -2.10
C GLN A 74 -25.33 -1.44 -1.91
N VAL A 75 -24.34 -1.82 -2.74
CA VAL A 75 -23.06 -1.13 -2.84
C VAL A 75 -23.11 -0.16 -4.00
N ALA A 76 -22.95 1.14 -3.74
CA ALA A 76 -22.95 2.20 -4.73
C ALA A 76 -21.56 2.83 -4.86
N TYR A 77 -21.05 2.90 -6.11
CA TYR A 77 -19.76 3.49 -6.45
C TYR A 77 -19.93 4.92 -6.91
N CYS A 78 -19.47 5.89 -6.09
CA CYS A 78 -19.79 7.31 -6.29
C CYS A 78 -19.05 7.95 -7.46
N ALA A 79 -17.83 7.49 -7.78
CA ALA A 79 -16.98 8.02 -8.86
C ALA A 79 -17.06 7.22 -10.16
N GLU A 80 -17.83 6.13 -10.19
CA GLU A 80 -17.99 5.32 -11.39
C GLU A 80 -19.08 5.87 -12.30
N GLN A 81 -18.90 5.69 -13.62
CA GLN A 81 -19.83 6.16 -14.64
C GLN A 81 -20.94 5.15 -14.99
N PHE A 82 -21.06 4.08 -14.22
CA PHE A 82 -22.13 3.08 -14.39
C PHE A 82 -22.93 2.94 -13.09
N GLU A 83 -24.19 2.56 -13.22
CA GLU A 83 -25.02 2.22 -12.09
C GLU A 83 -24.80 0.76 -11.71
N ASN A 84 -24.66 0.48 -10.41
CA ASN A 84 -24.52 -0.88 -9.90
C ASN A 84 -25.89 -1.53 -9.71
N ASP A 85 -26.63 -1.67 -10.83
CA ASP A 85 -28.01 -2.15 -10.90
C ASP A 85 -28.14 -3.68 -11.05
N GLY A 86 -26.99 -4.38 -11.13
CA GLY A 86 -26.96 -5.84 -11.35
C GLY A 86 -27.19 -6.28 -12.79
N SER A 87 -27.25 -5.34 -13.75
CA SER A 87 -27.36 -5.66 -15.17
C SER A 87 -26.12 -6.43 -15.68
N PRO A 88 -26.26 -7.22 -16.76
CA PRO A 88 -25.11 -7.89 -17.38
C PRO A 88 -23.98 -6.92 -17.75
N VAL A 89 -24.33 -5.73 -18.24
CA VAL A 89 -23.35 -4.69 -18.61
C VAL A 89 -22.59 -4.20 -17.38
N SER A 90 -23.29 -3.86 -16.30
CA SER A 90 -22.64 -3.43 -15.06
C SER A 90 -21.74 -4.52 -14.47
N THR A 91 -22.13 -5.78 -14.59
CA THR A 91 -21.35 -6.93 -14.13
C THR A 91 -20.05 -7.08 -14.92
N ILE A 92 -20.10 -6.99 -16.25
CA ILE A 92 -18.90 -7.05 -17.12
C ILE A 92 -17.96 -5.87 -16.81
N VAL A 93 -18.49 -4.65 -16.76
CA VAL A 93 -17.68 -3.45 -16.47
C VAL A 93 -17.01 -3.56 -15.11
N LYS A 94 -17.70 -4.03 -14.09
CA LYS A 94 -17.12 -4.27 -12.76
C LYS A 94 -16.01 -5.32 -12.80
N GLY A 95 -16.23 -6.44 -13.49
CA GLY A 95 -15.22 -7.49 -13.64
C GLY A 95 -13.93 -6.96 -14.25
N VAL A 96 -14.03 -6.23 -15.35
CA VAL A 96 -12.87 -5.60 -16.01
C VAL A 96 -12.17 -4.61 -15.08
N LYS A 97 -12.91 -3.73 -14.41
CA LYS A 97 -12.32 -2.75 -13.49
C LYS A 97 -11.64 -3.39 -12.28
N ARG A 98 -12.18 -4.48 -11.73
CA ARG A 98 -11.56 -5.24 -10.64
C ARG A 98 -10.23 -5.87 -11.09
N ALA A 99 -10.23 -6.52 -12.25
CA ALA A 99 -9.02 -7.10 -12.83
C ALA A 99 -7.95 -6.03 -13.08
N MET A 100 -8.33 -4.90 -13.66
CA MET A 100 -7.41 -3.77 -13.90
C MET A 100 -6.85 -3.19 -12.59
N ALA A 101 -7.66 -3.08 -11.55
CA ALA A 101 -7.23 -2.53 -10.25
C ALA A 101 -6.16 -3.44 -9.58
N GLY A 102 -6.33 -4.76 -9.67
CA GLY A 102 -5.35 -5.74 -9.20
C GLY A 102 -4.06 -5.72 -10.02
N GLU A 103 -4.19 -5.73 -11.36
CA GLU A 103 -3.04 -5.74 -12.29
C GLU A 103 -2.20 -4.47 -12.18
N TYR A 104 -2.82 -3.30 -12.10
CA TYR A 104 -2.10 -2.04 -11.90
C TYR A 104 -1.20 -2.08 -10.67
N SER A 105 -1.69 -2.64 -9.55
CA SER A 105 -0.89 -2.76 -8.32
C SER A 105 0.30 -3.70 -8.49
N ARG A 106 0.14 -4.79 -9.24
CA ARG A 106 1.21 -5.76 -9.56
C ARG A 106 2.27 -5.15 -10.45
N GLU A 107 1.85 -4.50 -11.55
CA GLU A 107 2.77 -3.82 -12.46
C GLU A 107 3.56 -2.71 -11.76
N LEU A 108 2.90 -1.89 -10.95
CA LEU A 108 3.55 -0.82 -10.19
C LEU A 108 4.61 -1.40 -9.25
N SER A 109 4.27 -2.48 -8.53
CA SER A 109 5.21 -3.15 -7.63
C SER A 109 6.44 -3.66 -8.37
N ALA A 110 6.24 -4.31 -9.53
CA ALA A 110 7.34 -4.81 -10.36
C ALA A 110 8.24 -3.67 -10.88
N LYS A 111 7.64 -2.58 -11.36
CA LYS A 111 8.38 -1.41 -11.84
C LYS A 111 9.17 -0.72 -10.72
N VAL A 112 8.57 -0.56 -9.54
CA VAL A 112 9.25 0.01 -8.35
C VAL A 112 10.40 -0.88 -7.92
N PHE A 113 10.18 -2.20 -7.84
CA PHE A 113 11.23 -3.16 -7.48
C PHE A 113 12.41 -3.11 -8.46
N ALA A 114 12.14 -3.17 -9.77
CA ALA A 114 13.18 -3.07 -10.79
C ALA A 114 13.96 -1.74 -10.68
N GLY A 115 13.26 -0.63 -10.44
CA GLY A 115 13.90 0.68 -10.23
C GLY A 115 14.79 0.71 -8.99
N GLN A 116 14.36 0.09 -7.88
CA GLN A 116 15.17 -0.02 -6.67
C GLN A 116 16.40 -0.90 -6.87
N CYS A 117 16.24 -2.06 -7.51
CA CYS A 117 17.36 -2.94 -7.86
C CYS A 117 18.41 -2.19 -8.70
N ARG A 118 17.96 -1.46 -9.73
CA ARG A 118 18.88 -0.66 -10.55
C ARG A 118 19.66 0.38 -9.77
N LEU A 119 19.03 1.05 -8.81
CA LEU A 119 19.71 2.03 -7.97
C LEU A 119 20.70 1.37 -6.99
N ILE A 120 20.37 0.17 -6.47
CA ILE A 120 21.27 -0.60 -5.61
C ILE A 120 22.50 -1.07 -6.40
N GLU A 121 22.31 -1.57 -7.62
CA GLU A 121 23.40 -1.96 -8.53
C GLU A 121 24.36 -0.80 -8.82
N LEU A 122 23.85 0.42 -8.86
CA LEU A 122 24.65 1.65 -9.00
C LEU A 122 25.31 2.11 -7.69
N GLY A 123 25.17 1.34 -6.59
CA GLY A 123 25.76 1.63 -5.29
C GLY A 123 24.94 2.57 -4.40
N TYR A 124 23.72 2.94 -4.80
CA TYR A 124 22.88 3.84 -4.03
C TYR A 124 22.00 3.09 -3.01
N ARG A 125 21.94 3.59 -1.79
CA ARG A 125 21.08 3.05 -0.74
C ARG A 125 19.61 3.31 -1.03
N GLN A 126 18.79 2.26 -0.97
CA GLN A 126 17.35 2.33 -1.12
C GLN A 126 16.65 2.00 0.21
N GLY A 127 16.10 3.06 0.86
CA GLY A 127 15.32 2.93 2.09
C GLY A 127 16.05 2.39 3.31
N GLY A 128 15.37 2.46 4.44
CA GLY A 128 15.83 1.93 5.72
C GLY A 128 16.97 2.74 6.39
N PRO A 129 17.22 2.49 7.68
CA PRO A 129 18.36 3.06 8.40
C PRO A 129 19.67 2.44 7.91
N ALA A 130 20.79 3.11 8.21
CA ALA A 130 22.10 2.49 8.12
C ALA A 130 22.21 1.38 9.19
N GLY A 131 22.98 0.32 8.92
CA GLY A 131 23.41 -0.62 9.94
C GLY A 131 24.41 0.01 10.92
N TYR A 132 24.63 -0.65 12.05
CA TYR A 132 25.68 -0.26 13.01
C TYR A 132 27.05 -0.22 12.32
N GLY A 133 27.85 0.78 12.58
CA GLY A 133 29.13 1.01 11.90
C GLY A 133 29.02 1.73 10.55
N LEU A 134 27.80 2.07 10.10
CA LEU A 134 27.57 2.77 8.82
C LEU A 134 26.77 4.05 9.03
N ARG A 135 26.96 5.01 8.10
CA ARG A 135 26.21 6.28 8.04
C ARG A 135 25.59 6.47 6.67
N ARG A 136 24.38 7.05 6.64
CA ARG A 136 23.73 7.46 5.38
C ARG A 136 24.23 8.85 5.01
N VAL A 137 24.77 8.98 3.82
CA VAL A 137 25.30 10.25 3.32
C VAL A 137 24.53 10.65 2.08
N LEU A 138 24.04 11.88 2.08
CA LEU A 138 23.38 12.50 0.94
C LEU A 138 24.43 13.03 -0.03
N ILE A 139 24.32 12.66 -1.29
CA ILE A 139 25.12 13.17 -2.39
C ILE A 139 24.25 13.81 -3.46
N ASP A 140 24.80 14.77 -4.18
CA ASP A 140 24.13 15.36 -5.34
C ASP A 140 24.26 14.47 -6.58
N GLN A 141 23.71 14.94 -7.70
CA GLN A 141 23.76 14.25 -8.99
C GLN A 141 25.18 14.08 -9.55
N HIS A 142 26.16 14.83 -9.06
CA HIS A 142 27.57 14.80 -9.45
C HIS A 142 28.44 13.96 -8.51
N GLY A 143 27.83 13.41 -7.45
CA GLY A 143 28.51 12.59 -6.45
C GLY A 143 29.13 13.41 -5.31
N SER A 144 28.91 14.73 -5.25
CA SER A 144 29.44 15.57 -4.17
C SER A 144 28.63 15.39 -2.89
N ILE A 145 29.33 15.24 -1.76
CA ILE A 145 28.71 15.07 -0.44
C ILE A 145 28.00 16.35 -0.02
N LYS A 146 26.75 16.25 0.38
CA LYS A 146 25.93 17.35 0.91
C LYS A 146 25.86 17.32 2.43
N SER A 147 25.42 16.21 2.99
CA SER A 147 25.22 16.06 4.44
C SER A 147 25.12 14.58 4.83
N GLU A 148 25.36 14.30 6.10
CA GLU A 148 24.95 13.05 6.72
C GLU A 148 23.46 13.10 7.06
N LEU A 149 22.74 12.01 6.86
CA LEU A 149 21.31 11.88 7.17
C LEU A 149 21.13 11.13 8.48
N THR A 150 20.53 11.78 9.45
CA THR A 150 20.17 11.17 10.73
C THR A 150 18.97 10.25 10.61
N ARG A 151 18.61 9.56 11.70
CA ARG A 151 17.46 8.65 11.71
C ARG A 151 16.16 9.43 11.48
N GLY A 152 15.38 9.00 10.48
CA GLY A 152 14.13 9.66 10.10
C GLY A 152 14.28 10.74 9.03
N GLU A 153 15.48 11.22 8.75
CA GLU A 153 15.71 12.17 7.66
C GLU A 153 15.64 11.49 6.28
N HIS A 154 15.13 12.22 5.31
CA HIS A 154 14.96 11.79 3.93
C HIS A 154 15.55 12.85 2.98
N LYS A 155 15.92 12.41 1.78
CA LYS A 155 16.34 13.33 0.72
C LYS A 155 15.16 14.22 0.31
N SER A 156 15.42 15.51 0.08
CA SER A 156 14.42 16.49 -0.36
C SER A 156 14.30 16.57 -1.88
N LEU A 157 15.42 16.39 -2.60
CA LEU A 157 15.48 16.46 -4.05
C LEU A 157 15.46 15.06 -4.67
N GLN A 158 14.71 14.89 -5.77
CA GLN A 158 14.66 13.61 -6.48
C GLN A 158 15.99 13.23 -7.15
N THR A 159 16.77 14.23 -7.55
CA THR A 159 18.09 14.04 -8.18
C THR A 159 19.16 13.59 -7.21
N ASP A 160 19.00 13.91 -5.92
CA ASP A 160 19.96 13.51 -4.89
C ASP A 160 19.92 11.99 -4.67
N ARG A 161 21.03 11.45 -4.23
CA ARG A 161 21.23 10.03 -3.93
C ARG A 161 21.72 9.86 -2.50
N VAL A 162 21.48 8.68 -1.96
CA VAL A 162 21.99 8.28 -0.63
C VAL A 162 22.96 7.14 -0.82
N ILE A 163 24.14 7.27 -0.21
CA ILE A 163 25.14 6.21 -0.14
C ILE A 163 25.36 5.81 1.31
N LEU A 164 25.97 4.64 1.53
CA LEU A 164 26.47 4.23 2.83
C LEU A 164 27.97 4.54 2.90
N MET A 165 28.37 5.14 3.99
CA MET A 165 29.79 5.39 4.30
C MET A 165 30.13 4.77 5.66
N PRO A 166 31.41 4.44 5.90
CA PRO A 166 31.87 4.03 7.21
C PRO A 166 31.48 5.06 8.28
N GLY A 167 31.03 4.58 9.43
CA GLY A 167 30.76 5.38 10.62
C GLY A 167 31.99 5.57 11.50
N PRO A 168 31.82 5.85 12.80
CA PRO A 168 32.91 5.99 13.75
C PRO A 168 33.81 4.75 13.84
N GLU A 169 35.11 4.95 14.02
CA GLU A 169 36.11 3.86 14.04
C GLU A 169 35.87 2.81 15.13
N ASP A 170 35.32 3.22 16.27
CA ASP A 170 34.99 2.32 17.37
C ASP A 170 33.83 1.38 17.02
N GLU A 171 32.80 1.87 16.31
CA GLU A 171 31.71 1.05 15.80
C GLU A 171 32.22 0.06 14.74
N ILE A 172 33.07 0.51 13.82
CA ILE A 172 33.65 -0.34 12.77
C ILE A 172 34.52 -1.44 13.41
N ARG A 173 35.32 -1.08 14.41
CA ARG A 173 36.18 -2.02 15.14
C ARG A 173 35.33 -3.13 15.80
N ILE A 174 34.19 -2.78 16.40
CA ILE A 174 33.27 -3.75 17.01
C ILE A 174 32.70 -4.69 15.96
N VAL A 175 32.25 -4.15 14.80
CA VAL A 175 31.74 -4.99 13.71
C VAL A 175 32.80 -5.98 13.22
N ASN A 176 34.02 -5.51 12.99
CA ASN A 176 35.13 -6.37 12.56
C ASN A 176 35.46 -7.45 13.59
N LEU A 177 35.43 -7.11 14.88
CA LEU A 177 35.67 -8.07 15.96
C LEU A 177 34.59 -9.19 16.00
N ILE A 178 33.31 -8.82 15.78
CA ILE A 178 32.22 -9.80 15.69
C ILE A 178 32.47 -10.77 14.52
N TYR A 179 32.86 -10.26 13.34
CA TYR A 179 33.17 -11.10 12.19
C TYR A 179 34.39 -12.00 12.44
N GLN A 180 35.43 -11.49 13.08
CA GLN A 180 36.59 -12.30 13.45
C GLN A 180 36.21 -13.46 14.38
N TRP A 181 35.45 -13.18 15.43
CA TRP A 181 34.98 -14.24 16.34
C TRP A 181 34.15 -15.30 15.63
N PHE A 182 33.32 -14.91 14.67
CA PHE A 182 32.51 -15.85 13.90
C PHE A 182 33.34 -16.73 12.95
N ILE A 183 34.47 -16.24 12.46
CA ILE A 183 35.35 -16.99 11.54
C ILE A 183 36.30 -17.94 12.34
N ASP A 184 36.68 -17.52 13.54
CA ASP A 184 37.62 -18.25 14.40
C ASP A 184 36.97 -19.40 15.23
N GLU A 185 35.61 -19.50 15.21
CA GLU A 185 34.84 -20.65 15.73
C GLU A 185 34.74 -21.79 14.70
#